data_016136175262ab406f6554e49a6f6e3d
#
_entry.id   016136175262ab406f6554e49a6f6e3d
#
_cell.length_a   1.000
_cell.length_b   1.000
_cell.length_c   1.000
_cell.angle_alpha   90.00
_cell.angle_beta   90.00
_cell.angle_gamma   90.00
#
_symmetry.space_group_name_H-M   'P 1'
#
loop_
_entity.id
_entity.type
_entity.pdbx_description
1 polymer ?
#
loop_
_entity_poly.entity_id
_entity_poly.type
_entity_poly.pdbx_seq_one_letter_code
_entity_poly.pdbx_strand_id
1 'polypeptide(L)'
;MSKAATADSYSKNMLHQKVFRTIICILFCIIALLPFVLLVMNATRDSESIKAGVSLIPSTHLIENWKNLMIKQNGMQITLQTAIINSATITIPGTFLSVYFSSLTAYGIHVYDFKFKKFAWAFIMAVMMVPSQISIIGFYRFMLDLKLIDTYVPLIIPTI
;
A
#
# COMPACT_ATOMS: atom_id res chain seq x y z
N MET A 1 -32.13 18.48 -43.19
CA MET A 1 -31.10 17.39 -43.31
C MET A 1 -29.82 17.65 -42.51
N SER A 2 -29.54 18.85 -42.00
CA SER A 2 -28.27 19.21 -41.28
C SER A 2 -28.14 18.64 -39.84
N LYS A 3 -29.19 18.59 -39.03
CA LYS A 3 -29.13 18.19 -37.61
C LYS A 3 -28.87 16.72 -37.38
N ALA A 4 -29.33 15.84 -38.27
CA ALA A 4 -29.11 14.38 -38.17
C ALA A 4 -27.65 13.99 -38.47
N ALA A 5 -27.02 14.64 -39.44
CA ALA A 5 -25.62 14.40 -39.79
C ALA A 5 -24.63 14.86 -38.68
N THR A 6 -24.96 15.98 -38.01
CA THR A 6 -24.14 16.42 -36.85
C THR A 6 -24.29 15.54 -35.63
N ALA A 7 -25.49 15.01 -35.37
CA ALA A 7 -25.72 14.06 -34.26
C ALA A 7 -24.98 12.70 -34.48
N ASP A 8 -24.98 12.22 -35.73
CA ASP A 8 -24.27 10.95 -36.07
C ASP A 8 -22.73 11.12 -35.99
N SER A 9 -22.21 12.25 -36.45
CA SER A 9 -20.78 12.58 -36.31
C SER A 9 -20.36 12.73 -34.86
N TYR A 10 -21.17 13.37 -34.01
CA TYR A 10 -20.91 13.51 -32.58
C TYR A 10 -20.93 12.15 -31.86
N SER A 11 -21.89 11.30 -32.19
CA SER A 11 -22.01 9.94 -31.65
C SER A 11 -20.77 9.08 -32.00
N LYS A 12 -20.29 9.13 -33.24
CA LYS A 12 -19.08 8.41 -33.70
C LYS A 12 -17.83 8.90 -32.98
N ASN A 13 -17.65 10.21 -32.83
CA ASN A 13 -16.52 10.77 -32.10
C ASN A 13 -16.51 10.35 -30.61
N MET A 14 -17.68 10.33 -29.98
CA MET A 14 -17.83 9.83 -28.61
C MET A 14 -17.51 8.34 -28.48
N LEU A 15 -17.85 7.53 -29.48
CA LEU A 15 -17.54 6.11 -29.53
C LEU A 15 -16.03 5.90 -29.68
N HIS A 16 -15.36 6.60 -30.59
CA HIS A 16 -13.91 6.53 -30.76
C HIS A 16 -13.15 6.92 -29.49
N GLN A 17 -13.57 7.97 -28.81
CA GLN A 17 -12.98 8.38 -27.54
C GLN A 17 -13.17 7.33 -26.43
N LYS A 18 -14.35 6.71 -26.36
CA LYS A 18 -14.61 5.61 -25.40
C LYS A 18 -13.71 4.42 -25.68
N VAL A 19 -13.64 3.97 -26.96
CA VAL A 19 -12.79 2.85 -27.36
C VAL A 19 -11.32 3.13 -27.07
N PHE A 20 -10.83 4.31 -27.42
CA PHE A 20 -9.44 4.71 -27.16
C PHE A 20 -9.11 4.70 -25.67
N ARG A 21 -9.99 5.29 -24.84
CA ARG A 21 -9.82 5.25 -23.36
C ARG A 21 -9.83 3.84 -22.81
N THR A 22 -10.73 2.97 -23.33
CA THR A 22 -10.79 1.58 -22.90
C THR A 22 -9.51 0.83 -23.25
N ILE A 23 -8.95 1.03 -24.45
CA ILE A 23 -7.68 0.41 -24.86
C ILE A 23 -6.54 0.85 -23.94
N ILE A 24 -6.46 2.15 -23.64
CA ILE A 24 -5.46 2.68 -22.70
C ILE A 24 -5.64 2.06 -21.31
N CYS A 25 -6.86 1.98 -20.81
CA CYS A 25 -7.13 1.38 -19.50
C CYS A 25 -6.72 -0.10 -19.48
N ILE A 26 -7.02 -0.86 -20.52
CA ILE A 26 -6.62 -2.28 -20.64
C ILE A 26 -5.10 -2.39 -20.65
N LEU A 27 -4.39 -1.54 -21.41
CA LEU A 27 -2.93 -1.53 -21.44
C LEU A 27 -2.33 -1.28 -20.05
N PHE A 28 -2.83 -0.27 -19.34
CA PHE A 28 -2.40 0.00 -17.97
C PHE A 28 -2.74 -1.16 -17.01
N CYS A 29 -3.88 -1.79 -17.14
CA CYS A 29 -4.23 -2.98 -16.35
C CYS A 29 -3.25 -4.14 -16.60
N ILE A 30 -2.88 -4.40 -17.84
CA ILE A 30 -1.89 -5.44 -18.18
C ILE A 30 -0.54 -5.11 -17.55
N ILE A 31 -0.07 -3.87 -17.68
CA ILE A 31 1.20 -3.42 -17.08
C ILE A 31 1.15 -3.53 -15.54
N ALA A 32 0.03 -3.14 -14.92
CA ALA A 32 -0.14 -3.21 -13.47
C ALA A 32 -0.21 -4.66 -12.94
N LEU A 33 -0.75 -5.59 -13.73
CA LEU A 33 -0.84 -7.01 -13.35
C LEU A 33 0.46 -7.78 -13.61
N LEU A 34 1.33 -7.29 -14.49
CA LEU A 34 2.58 -7.96 -14.87
C LEU A 34 3.45 -8.34 -13.65
N PRO A 35 3.72 -7.48 -12.65
CA PRO A 35 4.53 -7.87 -11.49
C PRO A 35 3.88 -8.99 -10.67
N PHE A 36 2.56 -9.05 -10.58
CA PHE A 36 1.86 -10.13 -9.88
C PHE A 36 1.99 -11.47 -10.63
N VAL A 37 1.86 -11.43 -11.95
CA VAL A 37 2.07 -12.61 -12.81
C VAL A 37 3.51 -13.11 -12.65
N LEU A 38 4.50 -12.21 -12.71
CA LEU A 38 5.91 -12.56 -12.51
C LEU A 38 6.17 -13.14 -11.13
N LEU A 39 5.55 -12.61 -10.08
CA LEU A 39 5.66 -13.13 -8.73
C LEU A 39 5.15 -14.59 -8.65
N VAL A 40 3.99 -14.87 -9.24
CA VAL A 40 3.42 -16.23 -9.26
C VAL A 40 4.32 -17.17 -10.08
N MET A 41 4.79 -16.73 -11.26
CA MET A 41 5.70 -17.55 -12.08
C MET A 41 7.01 -17.83 -11.36
N ASN A 42 7.63 -16.80 -10.74
CA ASN A 42 8.88 -16.97 -9.99
C ASN A 42 8.71 -17.85 -8.75
N ALA A 43 7.54 -17.86 -8.10
CA ALA A 43 7.27 -18.77 -6.98
C ALA A 43 7.37 -20.25 -7.37
N THR A 44 7.18 -20.58 -8.65
CA THR A 44 7.30 -21.95 -9.17
C THR A 44 8.70 -22.31 -9.65
N ARG A 45 9.64 -21.35 -9.74
CA ARG A 45 10.98 -21.55 -10.33
C ARG A 45 12.04 -21.75 -9.27
N ASP A 46 13.13 -22.40 -9.64
CA ASP A 46 14.34 -22.51 -8.82
C ASP A 46 15.16 -21.22 -8.82
N SER A 47 16.04 -21.07 -7.84
CA SER A 47 16.85 -19.85 -7.64
C SER A 47 17.79 -19.53 -8.81
N GLU A 48 18.31 -20.54 -9.51
CA GLU A 48 19.22 -20.34 -10.65
C GLU A 48 18.45 -19.82 -11.87
N SER A 49 17.30 -20.41 -12.17
CA SER A 49 16.42 -19.94 -13.25
C SER A 49 15.93 -18.52 -13.03
N ILE A 50 15.67 -18.11 -11.78
CA ILE A 50 15.27 -16.73 -11.45
C ILE A 50 16.43 -15.77 -11.73
N LYS A 51 17.67 -16.14 -11.34
CA LYS A 51 18.88 -15.33 -11.60
C LYS A 51 19.21 -15.23 -13.09
N ALA A 52 18.88 -16.26 -13.87
CA ALA A 52 19.10 -16.28 -15.33
C ALA A 52 18.20 -15.27 -16.09
N GLY A 53 17.12 -14.79 -15.47
CA GLY A 53 16.28 -13.73 -16.05
C GLY A 53 14.78 -13.96 -15.89
N VAL A 54 14.03 -12.99 -16.45
CA VAL A 54 12.56 -12.98 -16.41
C VAL A 54 12.00 -14.05 -17.35
N SER A 55 11.07 -14.86 -16.86
CA SER A 55 10.31 -15.84 -17.66
C SER A 55 8.88 -15.91 -17.17
N LEU A 56 7.96 -16.07 -18.13
CA LEU A 56 6.52 -16.30 -17.88
C LEU A 56 6.18 -17.79 -17.90
N ILE A 57 7.18 -18.67 -18.00
CA ILE A 57 6.97 -20.13 -18.03
C ILE A 57 7.01 -20.63 -16.58
N PRO A 58 5.95 -21.28 -16.07
CA PRO A 58 5.94 -21.88 -14.76
C PRO A 58 6.89 -23.11 -14.68
N SER A 59 7.39 -23.42 -13.50
CA SER A 59 8.17 -24.62 -13.20
C SER A 59 7.51 -25.43 -12.07
N THR A 60 8.16 -26.48 -11.61
CA THR A 60 7.60 -27.47 -10.66
C THR A 60 8.07 -27.26 -9.21
N HIS A 61 8.87 -26.25 -8.93
CA HIS A 61 9.52 -26.06 -7.62
C HIS A 61 8.64 -25.35 -6.55
N LEU A 62 7.35 -25.11 -6.81
CA LEU A 62 6.47 -24.39 -5.89
C LEU A 62 6.43 -25.01 -4.48
N ILE A 63 6.31 -26.33 -4.39
CA ILE A 63 6.22 -27.03 -3.09
C ILE A 63 7.56 -26.98 -2.35
N GLU A 64 8.66 -27.11 -3.06
CA GLU A 64 10.00 -27.00 -2.50
C GLU A 64 10.26 -25.57 -1.97
N ASN A 65 9.97 -24.57 -2.77
CA ASN A 65 10.08 -23.16 -2.39
C ASN A 65 9.21 -22.84 -1.15
N TRP A 66 8.00 -23.39 -1.10
CA TRP A 66 7.12 -23.24 0.07
C TRP A 66 7.71 -23.88 1.32
N LYS A 67 8.23 -25.11 1.23
CA LYS A 67 8.93 -25.77 2.35
C LYS A 67 10.14 -24.97 2.81
N ASN A 68 10.93 -24.47 1.86
CA ASN A 68 12.11 -23.65 2.16
C ASN A 68 11.75 -22.33 2.88
N LEU A 69 10.62 -21.73 2.57
CA LEU A 69 10.11 -20.55 3.29
C LEU A 69 9.67 -20.84 4.72
N MET A 70 9.18 -22.05 4.99
CA MET A 70 8.73 -22.46 6.34
C MET A 70 9.88 -22.85 7.27
N ILE A 71 11.04 -23.18 6.72
CA ILE A 71 12.22 -23.61 7.48
C ILE A 71 13.16 -22.40 7.62
N LYS A 72 13.68 -22.20 8.84
CA LYS A 72 14.71 -21.19 9.08
C LYS A 72 15.98 -21.57 8.31
N GLN A 73 16.24 -20.87 7.21
CA GLN A 73 17.46 -21.08 6.42
C GLN A 73 18.65 -20.33 7.02
N ASN A 74 19.86 -20.79 6.72
CA ASN A 74 21.10 -20.11 7.09
C ASN A 74 21.09 -18.68 6.53
N GLY A 75 21.11 -17.68 7.42
CA GLY A 75 21.03 -16.24 7.08
C GLY A 75 19.68 -15.58 7.35
N MET A 76 18.60 -16.33 7.55
CA MET A 76 17.33 -15.76 8.02
C MET A 76 17.27 -15.71 9.54
N GLN A 77 17.02 -14.53 10.11
CA GLN A 77 16.88 -14.36 11.55
C GLN A 77 15.54 -14.89 12.09
N ILE A 78 14.49 -14.85 11.28
CA ILE A 78 13.12 -15.21 11.66
C ILE A 78 12.49 -16.13 10.60
N THR A 79 11.55 -16.97 11.02
CA THR A 79 10.73 -17.79 10.12
C THR A 79 9.62 -16.95 9.48
N LEU A 80 9.06 -17.41 8.35
CA LEU A 80 7.91 -16.76 7.70
C LEU A 80 6.73 -16.61 8.67
N GLN A 81 6.44 -17.62 9.48
CA GLN A 81 5.36 -17.57 10.48
C GLN A 81 5.56 -16.43 11.49
N THR A 82 6.79 -16.34 12.04
CA THR A 82 7.14 -15.25 12.97
C THR A 82 7.03 -13.89 12.31
N ALA A 83 7.47 -13.76 11.05
CA ALA A 83 7.35 -12.51 10.31
C ALA A 83 5.89 -12.08 10.10
N ILE A 84 5.01 -13.02 9.74
CA ILE A 84 3.57 -12.76 9.58
C ILE A 84 2.94 -12.36 10.92
N ILE A 85 3.23 -13.07 12.02
CA ILE A 85 2.70 -12.74 13.34
C ILE A 85 3.16 -11.36 13.78
N ASN A 86 4.45 -11.03 13.62
CA ASN A 86 4.99 -9.72 13.96
C ASN A 86 4.32 -8.61 13.15
N SER A 87 4.17 -8.81 11.84
CA SER A 87 3.46 -7.86 10.97
C SER A 87 2.01 -7.67 11.39
N ALA A 88 1.29 -8.75 11.70
CA ALA A 88 -0.10 -8.68 12.18
C ALA A 88 -0.19 -7.96 13.52
N THR A 89 0.73 -8.23 14.45
CA THR A 89 0.78 -7.59 15.78
C THR A 89 1.00 -6.08 15.70
N ILE A 90 1.68 -5.61 14.68
CA ILE A 90 1.90 -4.18 14.45
C ILE A 90 0.73 -3.58 13.66
N THR A 91 0.33 -4.23 12.57
CA THR A 91 -0.60 -3.64 11.60
C THR A 91 -2.04 -3.61 12.12
N ILE A 92 -2.50 -4.68 12.81
CA ILE A 92 -3.89 -4.74 13.28
C ILE A 92 -4.18 -3.62 14.30
N PRO A 93 -3.43 -3.49 15.42
CA PRO A 93 -3.69 -2.42 16.37
C PRO A 93 -3.41 -1.04 15.78
N GLY A 94 -2.35 -0.88 14.97
CA GLY A 94 -2.04 0.39 14.32
C GLY A 94 -3.18 0.87 13.42
N THR A 95 -3.69 0.01 12.55
CA THR A 95 -4.82 0.33 11.67
C THR A 95 -6.09 0.62 12.46
N PHE A 96 -6.41 -0.22 13.46
CA PHE A 96 -7.61 -0.02 14.28
C PHE A 96 -7.57 1.33 15.01
N LEU A 97 -6.48 1.64 15.68
CA LEU A 97 -6.32 2.90 16.41
C LEU A 97 -6.34 4.11 15.46
N SER A 98 -5.65 4.01 14.32
CA SER A 98 -5.64 5.07 13.31
C SER A 98 -7.05 5.37 12.79
N VAL A 99 -7.80 4.36 12.38
CA VAL A 99 -9.19 4.52 11.90
C VAL A 99 -10.09 5.07 13.01
N TYR A 100 -9.95 4.56 14.22
CA TYR A 100 -10.76 4.98 15.37
C TYR A 100 -10.54 6.47 15.70
N PHE A 101 -9.30 6.89 15.91
CA PHE A 101 -9.00 8.28 16.26
C PHE A 101 -9.26 9.26 15.11
N SER A 102 -8.94 8.86 13.88
CA SER A 102 -9.26 9.67 12.69
C SER A 102 -10.76 9.88 12.53
N SER A 103 -11.57 8.83 12.76
CA SER A 103 -13.03 8.91 12.69
C SER A 103 -13.61 9.78 13.79
N LEU A 104 -13.10 9.67 15.03
CA LEU A 104 -13.50 10.53 16.14
C LEU A 104 -13.17 12.00 15.86
N THR A 105 -11.97 12.27 15.37
CA THR A 105 -11.52 13.62 15.03
C THR A 105 -12.37 14.22 13.93
N ALA A 106 -12.60 13.46 12.84
CA ALA A 106 -13.44 13.89 11.74
C ALA A 106 -14.89 14.15 12.18
N TYR A 107 -15.45 13.26 13.00
CA TYR A 107 -16.79 13.43 13.57
C TYR A 107 -16.87 14.67 14.46
N GLY A 108 -15.91 14.84 15.39
CA GLY A 108 -15.86 15.98 16.30
C GLY A 108 -15.79 17.33 15.57
N ILE A 109 -14.96 17.40 14.53
CA ILE A 109 -14.82 18.63 13.73
C ILE A 109 -16.03 18.86 12.82
N HIS A 110 -16.66 17.80 12.28
CA HIS A 110 -17.78 17.96 11.36
C HIS A 110 -19.08 18.29 12.08
N VAL A 111 -19.41 17.52 13.12
CA VAL A 111 -20.74 17.55 13.77
C VAL A 111 -20.88 18.67 14.79
N TYR A 112 -19.83 18.94 15.57
CA TYR A 112 -19.92 19.94 16.62
C TYR A 112 -19.46 21.33 16.16
N ASP A 113 -20.21 22.35 16.57
CA ASP A 113 -19.81 23.74 16.43
C ASP A 113 -19.18 24.23 17.73
N PHE A 114 -17.85 24.46 17.70
CA PHE A 114 -17.09 24.96 18.83
C PHE A 114 -16.17 26.12 18.43
N LYS A 115 -15.86 26.96 19.41
CA LYS A 115 -15.14 28.25 19.21
C LYS A 115 -13.81 28.10 18.45
N PHE A 116 -13.09 27.00 18.62
CA PHE A 116 -11.78 26.77 18.03
C PHE A 116 -11.80 25.84 16.79
N LYS A 117 -12.96 25.54 16.21
CA LYS A 117 -13.12 24.65 15.06
C LYS A 117 -12.21 25.01 13.88
N LYS A 118 -12.17 26.29 13.50
CA LYS A 118 -11.30 26.78 12.41
C LYS A 118 -9.81 26.62 12.73
N PHE A 119 -9.44 26.89 13.97
CA PHE A 119 -8.05 26.72 14.42
C PHE A 119 -7.66 25.25 14.42
N ALA A 120 -8.47 24.35 14.95
CA ALA A 120 -8.23 22.91 14.96
C ALA A 120 -8.04 22.37 13.53
N TRP A 121 -8.89 22.80 12.58
CA TRP A 121 -8.73 22.43 11.19
C TRP A 121 -7.43 22.96 10.59
N ALA A 122 -7.12 24.24 10.78
CA ALA A 122 -5.87 24.84 10.30
C ALA A 122 -4.63 24.16 10.91
N PHE A 123 -4.69 23.81 12.19
CA PHE A 123 -3.62 23.10 12.88
C PHE A 123 -3.37 21.71 12.30
N ILE A 124 -4.43 20.91 12.07
CA ILE A 124 -4.31 19.59 11.42
C ILE A 124 -3.67 19.74 10.05
N MET A 125 -4.15 20.69 9.23
CA MET A 125 -3.57 20.93 7.91
C MET A 125 -2.10 21.34 7.98
N ALA A 126 -1.72 22.18 8.93
CA ALA A 126 -0.33 22.60 9.14
C ALA A 126 0.56 21.42 9.53
N VAL A 127 0.11 20.54 10.44
CA VAL A 127 0.85 19.34 10.84
C VAL A 127 1.02 18.38 9.65
N MET A 128 0.00 18.20 8.83
CA MET A 128 0.07 17.35 7.63
C MET A 128 1.06 17.88 6.56
N MET A 129 1.39 19.18 6.59
CA MET A 129 2.40 19.76 5.69
C MET A 129 3.84 19.48 6.14
N VAL A 130 4.05 19.02 7.37
CA VAL A 130 5.39 18.64 7.87
C VAL A 130 5.79 17.30 7.27
N PRO A 131 6.89 17.21 6.50
CA PRO A 131 7.34 15.94 5.95
C PRO A 131 7.72 14.97 7.08
N SER A 132 7.11 13.78 7.08
CA SER A 132 7.35 12.74 8.10
C SER A 132 8.83 12.34 8.20
N GLN A 133 9.57 12.45 7.09
CA GLN A 133 11.00 12.14 7.02
C GLN A 133 11.85 13.01 7.96
N ILE A 134 11.46 14.24 8.20
CA ILE A 134 12.17 15.16 9.12
C ILE A 134 11.92 14.74 10.57
N SER A 135 10.72 14.31 10.87
CA SER A 135 10.32 13.96 12.24
C SER A 135 10.91 12.63 12.71
N ILE A 136 11.30 11.73 11.79
CA ILE A 136 11.71 10.36 12.12
C ILE A 136 12.97 10.32 13.02
N ILE A 137 13.92 11.23 12.81
CA ILE A 137 15.18 11.26 13.58
C ILE A 137 14.89 11.68 15.04
N GLY A 138 14.06 12.71 15.20
CA GLY A 138 13.65 13.17 16.53
C GLY A 138 12.82 12.12 17.28
N PHE A 139 11.89 11.49 16.55
CA PHE A 139 11.07 10.41 17.08
C PHE A 139 11.91 9.19 17.51
N TYR A 140 12.90 8.79 16.70
CA TYR A 140 13.80 7.69 17.06
C TYR A 140 14.57 7.98 18.36
N ARG A 141 15.15 9.19 18.52
CA ARG A 141 15.83 9.59 19.75
C ARG A 141 14.87 9.57 20.94
N PHE A 142 13.68 10.10 20.77
CA PHE A 142 12.66 10.10 21.82
C PHE A 142 12.28 8.67 22.25
N MET A 143 12.16 7.74 21.32
CA MET A 143 11.90 6.32 21.65
C MET A 143 13.09 5.64 22.34
N LEU A 144 14.33 6.03 22.02
CA LEU A 144 15.54 5.59 22.74
C LEU A 144 15.53 6.07 24.20
N ASP A 145 15.25 7.35 24.41
CA ASP A 145 15.21 7.94 25.76
C ASP A 145 14.14 7.27 26.63
N LEU A 146 13.02 6.90 26.05
CA LEU A 146 11.96 6.14 26.70
C LEU A 146 12.25 4.65 26.85
N LYS A 147 13.37 4.13 26.29
CA LYS A 147 13.73 2.69 26.26
C LYS A 147 12.67 1.82 25.59
N LEU A 148 11.98 2.34 24.57
CA LEU A 148 10.92 1.66 23.85
C LEU A 148 11.36 1.13 22.49
N ILE A 149 12.61 1.36 22.07
CA ILE A 149 13.08 1.06 20.69
C ILE A 149 12.97 -0.41 20.33
N ASP A 150 13.15 -1.33 21.27
CA ASP A 150 13.08 -2.77 21.06
C ASP A 150 11.66 -3.34 21.25
N THR A 151 10.64 -2.48 21.15
CA THR A 151 9.23 -2.87 21.27
C THR A 151 8.46 -2.57 19.95
N TYR A 152 7.22 -3.00 19.85
CA TYR A 152 6.34 -2.65 18.73
C TYR A 152 5.75 -1.23 18.82
N VAL A 153 5.90 -0.58 19.96
CA VAL A 153 5.33 0.75 20.24
C VAL A 153 5.77 1.81 19.22
N PRO A 154 7.08 1.93 18.88
CA PRO A 154 7.54 2.90 17.88
C PRO A 154 6.99 2.69 16.48
N LEU A 155 6.50 1.49 16.17
CA LEU A 155 5.91 1.16 14.86
C LEU A 155 4.39 1.41 14.83
N ILE A 156 3.74 1.40 16.00
CA ILE A 156 2.29 1.58 16.12
C ILE A 156 1.93 3.06 16.34
N ILE A 157 2.62 3.76 17.25
CA ILE A 157 2.29 5.14 17.62
C ILE A 157 2.23 6.12 16.42
N PRO A 158 3.20 6.13 15.48
CA PRO A 158 3.17 7.08 14.37
C PRO A 158 2.04 6.86 13.37
N THR A 159 1.34 5.73 13.46
CA THR A 159 0.20 5.43 12.58
C THR A 159 -1.14 5.99 13.08
N ILE A 160 -1.17 6.48 14.32
CA ILE A 160 -2.35 7.03 14.99
C ILE A 160 -2.51 8.52 14.70
#